data_4eeb8434d0361663ef6ebe98bc309cf9
#
_entry.id   4eeb8434d0361663ef6ebe98bc309cf9
#
_cell.length_a   1.000
_cell.length_b   1.000
_cell.length_c   1.000
_cell.angle_alpha   90.00
_cell.angle_beta   90.00
_cell.angle_gamma   90.00
#
_symmetry.space_group_name_H-M   'P 1'
#
loop_
_entity.id
_entity.type
_entity.pdbx_description
1 polymer ?
#
loop_
_entity_poly.entity_id
_entity_poly.type
_entity_poly.pdbx_seq_one_letter_code
_entity_poly.pdbx_strand_id
1 'polypeptide(L)'
;MSAIDRETLPKGAVMAAVGVVVFSLVATAATAYARHHAPAVPQGYPTAPSRVVELSFADMPDGSVSIRDHATGALITALPPGSDGFVRGAMRGLAHDRKVRRIGADAAFRLAEWPDHHLELSDPTDGRSIDLDAFGDINKQAFSRLLPGKDARS
;
A
#
# COMPACT_ATOMS: atom_id res chain seq x y z
N MET A 1 53.32 -10.66 25.71
CA MET A 1 52.37 -9.58 25.93
C MET A 1 52.46 -8.66 24.74
N SER A 2 51.55 -8.85 23.78
CA SER A 2 51.52 -8.03 22.55
C SER A 2 50.73 -6.77 22.80
N ALA A 3 51.38 -5.62 22.66
CA ALA A 3 50.74 -4.32 22.66
C ALA A 3 49.88 -4.21 21.41
N ILE A 4 48.58 -4.03 21.60
CA ILE A 4 47.65 -3.70 20.53
C ILE A 4 47.93 -2.23 20.19
N ASP A 5 48.62 -2.02 19.05
CA ASP A 5 48.77 -0.67 18.47
C ASP A 5 47.39 -0.11 18.20
N ARG A 6 47.02 0.92 18.95
CA ARG A 6 45.86 1.75 18.70
C ARG A 6 46.18 2.65 17.51
N GLU A 7 45.99 2.13 16.30
CA GLU A 7 46.00 3.02 15.13
C GLU A 7 44.93 4.08 15.29
N THR A 8 45.36 5.30 15.55
CA THR A 8 44.46 6.46 15.59
C THR A 8 44.05 6.76 14.16
N LEU A 9 42.78 6.47 13.84
CA LEU A 9 42.18 6.78 12.53
C LEU A 9 42.45 8.23 12.19
N PRO A 10 42.93 8.57 10.97
CA PRO A 10 43.19 9.94 10.57
C PRO A 10 41.91 10.77 10.65
N LYS A 11 41.95 11.89 11.33
CA LYS A 11 40.78 12.77 11.55
C LYS A 11 40.02 13.10 10.27
N GLY A 12 40.71 13.19 9.12
CA GLY A 12 40.11 13.38 7.80
C GLY A 12 39.22 12.22 7.35
N ALA A 13 39.61 10.97 7.62
CA ALA A 13 38.80 9.80 7.25
C ALA A 13 37.53 9.72 8.10
N VAL A 14 37.61 10.04 9.37
CA VAL A 14 36.45 10.10 10.27
C VAL A 14 35.46 11.19 9.83
N MET A 15 35.96 12.36 9.49
CA MET A 15 35.12 13.48 9.00
C MET A 15 34.47 13.14 7.65
N ALA A 16 35.20 12.48 6.74
CA ALA A 16 34.62 12.01 5.48
C ALA A 16 33.50 10.97 5.69
N ALA A 17 33.73 10.00 6.58
CA ALA A 17 32.72 9.00 6.92
C ALA A 17 31.46 9.61 7.55
N VAL A 18 31.61 10.55 8.47
CA VAL A 18 30.49 11.28 9.06
C VAL A 18 29.74 12.08 8.00
N GLY A 19 30.45 12.75 7.08
CA GLY A 19 29.85 13.48 5.96
C GLY A 19 28.97 12.59 5.06
N VAL A 20 29.43 11.39 4.73
CA VAL A 20 28.66 10.42 3.92
C VAL A 20 27.41 9.95 4.66
N VAL A 21 27.52 9.65 5.95
CA VAL A 21 26.37 9.23 6.77
C VAL A 21 25.33 10.32 6.87
N VAL A 22 25.73 11.54 7.16
CA VAL A 22 24.82 12.70 7.23
C VAL A 22 24.15 12.96 5.88
N PHE A 23 24.92 12.93 4.79
CA PHE A 23 24.36 13.09 3.44
C PHE A 23 23.32 12.00 3.11
N SER A 24 23.62 10.74 3.43
CA SER A 24 22.69 9.64 3.22
C SER A 24 21.39 9.79 4.02
N LEU A 25 21.49 10.23 5.27
CA LEU A 25 20.33 10.47 6.13
C LEU A 25 19.48 11.64 5.61
N VAL A 26 20.11 12.73 5.17
CA VAL A 26 19.40 13.89 4.60
C VAL A 26 18.74 13.52 3.28
N ALA A 27 19.42 12.78 2.40
CA ALA A 27 18.85 12.32 1.13
C ALA A 27 17.66 11.38 1.36
N THR A 28 17.77 10.46 2.31
CA THR A 28 16.68 9.54 2.66
C THR A 28 15.49 10.30 3.28
N ALA A 29 15.74 11.24 4.18
CA ALA A 29 14.71 12.08 4.78
C ALA A 29 14.01 12.95 3.73
N ALA A 30 14.75 13.56 2.81
CA ALA A 30 14.21 14.39 1.74
C ALA A 30 13.32 13.57 0.78
N THR A 31 13.73 12.35 0.41
CA THR A 31 12.91 11.48 -0.43
C THR A 31 11.66 10.96 0.30
N ALA A 32 11.76 10.64 1.58
CA ALA A 32 10.60 10.28 2.41
C ALA A 32 9.63 11.47 2.55
N TYR A 33 10.16 12.67 2.82
CA TYR A 33 9.35 13.90 2.91
C TYR A 33 8.64 14.19 1.58
N ALA A 34 9.34 14.08 0.45
CA ALA A 34 8.77 14.30 -0.88
C ALA A 34 7.65 13.29 -1.20
N ARG A 35 7.79 12.02 -0.80
CA ARG A 35 6.75 11.00 -0.98
C ARG A 35 5.52 11.25 -0.11
N HIS A 36 5.69 11.75 1.11
CA HIS A 36 4.58 12.08 2.01
C HIS A 36 3.85 13.38 1.65
N HIS A 37 4.50 14.29 0.91
CA HIS A 37 3.96 15.60 0.55
C HIS A 37 3.79 15.77 -0.96
N ALA A 38 4.08 14.75 -1.75
CA ALA A 38 3.74 14.77 -3.16
C ALA A 38 2.22 14.84 -3.28
N PRO A 39 1.66 15.80 -4.04
CA PRO A 39 0.25 15.80 -4.34
C PRO A 39 -0.09 14.46 -5.03
N ALA A 40 -1.08 13.77 -4.52
CA ALA A 40 -1.46 12.40 -4.90
C ALA A 40 -2.02 12.27 -6.32
N VAL A 41 -1.84 13.26 -7.19
CA VAL A 41 -2.33 13.21 -8.58
C VAL A 41 -1.22 13.70 -9.51
N PRO A 42 -0.65 12.84 -10.35
CA PRO A 42 0.11 13.29 -11.52
C PRO A 42 -0.82 14.13 -12.40
N GLN A 43 -0.41 15.34 -12.73
CA GLN A 43 -1.16 16.21 -13.65
C GLN A 43 -1.25 15.50 -15.02
N GLY A 44 -2.46 15.11 -15.42
CA GLY A 44 -2.71 14.42 -16.68
C GLY A 44 -3.62 13.20 -16.60
N TYR A 45 -3.93 12.72 -15.39
CA TYR A 45 -4.90 11.64 -15.24
C TYR A 45 -6.33 12.16 -15.39
N PRO A 46 -7.23 11.36 -15.99
CA PRO A 46 -8.66 11.69 -16.04
C PRO A 46 -9.16 11.97 -14.62
N THR A 47 -10.00 12.98 -14.47
CA THR A 47 -10.44 13.53 -13.19
C THR A 47 -11.28 12.54 -12.36
N ALA A 48 -11.65 11.38 -12.94
CA ALA A 48 -12.43 10.36 -12.26
C ALA A 48 -12.02 8.94 -12.69
N PRO A 49 -12.03 7.96 -11.78
CA PRO A 49 -11.82 6.58 -12.12
C PRO A 49 -12.96 6.03 -13.00
N SER A 50 -12.63 5.08 -13.87
CA SER A 50 -13.58 4.40 -14.75
C SER A 50 -14.48 3.41 -14.01
N ARG A 51 -13.93 2.74 -12.99
CA ARG A 51 -14.65 1.81 -12.10
C ARG A 51 -14.18 2.01 -10.66
N VAL A 52 -15.12 1.94 -9.73
CA VAL A 52 -14.83 2.04 -8.29
C VAL A 52 -15.72 1.06 -7.56
N VAL A 53 -15.17 0.44 -6.53
CA VAL A 53 -15.93 -0.30 -5.52
C VAL A 53 -15.36 -0.03 -4.13
N GLU A 54 -16.25 0.06 -3.17
CA GLU A 54 -15.91 0.11 -1.76
C GLU A 54 -15.97 -1.30 -1.17
N LEU A 55 -14.89 -1.75 -0.57
CA LEU A 55 -14.71 -3.12 -0.13
C LEU A 55 -14.66 -3.23 1.39
N SER A 56 -15.37 -4.20 1.93
CA SER A 56 -15.22 -4.67 3.30
C SER A 56 -14.61 -6.06 3.32
N PHE A 57 -13.70 -6.30 4.26
CA PHE A 57 -13.01 -7.57 4.44
C PHE A 57 -13.26 -8.09 5.84
N ALA A 58 -13.54 -9.38 5.96
CA ALA A 58 -13.69 -10.04 7.24
C ALA A 58 -13.03 -11.42 7.23
N ASP A 59 -12.16 -11.68 8.21
CA ASP A 59 -11.64 -13.01 8.48
C ASP A 59 -12.78 -13.88 9.05
N MET A 60 -12.95 -15.07 8.46
CA MET A 60 -13.97 -16.04 8.88
C MET A 60 -13.34 -17.12 9.76
N PRO A 61 -14.15 -17.77 10.64
CA PRO A 61 -13.65 -18.80 11.56
C PRO A 61 -12.99 -20.00 10.87
N ASP A 62 -13.34 -20.29 9.63
CA ASP A 62 -12.75 -21.34 8.81
C ASP A 62 -11.42 -20.96 8.16
N GLY A 63 -10.92 -19.75 8.43
CA GLY A 63 -9.69 -19.20 7.85
C GLY A 63 -9.86 -18.62 6.45
N SER A 64 -11.07 -18.62 5.89
CA SER A 64 -11.39 -17.88 4.67
C SER A 64 -11.48 -16.38 4.95
N VAL A 65 -11.42 -15.55 3.88
CA VAL A 65 -11.66 -14.11 3.98
C VAL A 65 -12.85 -13.77 3.09
N SER A 66 -13.91 -13.24 3.68
CA SER A 66 -15.04 -12.72 2.91
C SER A 66 -14.73 -11.32 2.41
N ILE A 67 -15.02 -11.05 1.13
CA ILE A 67 -14.91 -9.74 0.49
C ILE A 67 -16.30 -9.34 0.05
N ARG A 68 -16.75 -8.19 0.56
CA ARG A 68 -18.10 -7.67 0.30
C ARG A 68 -18.04 -6.28 -0.29
N ASP A 69 -19.01 -5.95 -1.09
CA ASP A 69 -19.33 -4.57 -1.42
C ASP A 69 -19.81 -3.88 -0.14
N HIS A 70 -19.13 -2.82 0.26
CA HIS A 70 -19.42 -2.12 1.51
C HIS A 70 -20.78 -1.41 1.49
N ALA A 71 -21.17 -0.85 0.34
CA ALA A 71 -22.39 -0.08 0.19
C ALA A 71 -23.64 -0.96 0.25
N THR A 72 -23.58 -2.16 -0.34
CA THR A 72 -24.72 -3.07 -0.47
C THR A 72 -24.69 -4.24 0.52
N GLY A 73 -23.53 -4.53 1.11
CA GLY A 73 -23.28 -5.72 1.92
C GLY A 73 -23.20 -7.02 1.10
N ALA A 74 -23.34 -6.95 -0.22
CA ALA A 74 -23.32 -8.13 -1.09
C ALA A 74 -21.96 -8.81 -1.07
N LEU A 75 -21.95 -10.15 -1.02
CA LEU A 75 -20.72 -10.92 -1.12
C LEU A 75 -20.21 -10.86 -2.55
N ILE A 76 -19.00 -10.31 -2.74
CA ILE A 76 -18.29 -10.32 -4.01
C ILE A 76 -17.61 -11.69 -4.21
N THR A 77 -16.84 -12.11 -3.20
CA THR A 77 -16.15 -13.40 -3.20
C THR A 77 -15.72 -13.80 -1.78
N ALA A 78 -15.38 -15.09 -1.63
CA ALA A 78 -14.69 -15.58 -0.44
C ALA A 78 -13.36 -16.21 -0.87
N LEU A 79 -12.26 -15.78 -0.30
CA LEU A 79 -10.93 -16.33 -0.54
C LEU A 79 -10.73 -17.54 0.36
N PRO A 80 -10.54 -18.76 -0.18
CA PRO A 80 -10.30 -19.95 0.62
C PRO A 80 -9.04 -19.82 1.50
N PRO A 81 -8.93 -20.57 2.60
CA PRO A 81 -7.72 -20.60 3.41
C PRO A 81 -6.48 -20.90 2.57
N GLY A 82 -5.41 -20.10 2.76
CA GLY A 82 -4.13 -20.27 2.04
C GLY A 82 -4.11 -19.78 0.58
N SER A 83 -5.23 -19.30 0.01
CA SER A 83 -5.27 -18.73 -1.33
C SER A 83 -5.03 -17.21 -1.33
N ASP A 84 -4.74 -16.66 -2.52
CA ASP A 84 -4.66 -15.21 -2.79
C ASP A 84 -3.82 -14.44 -1.75
N GLY A 85 -2.61 -14.95 -1.49
CA GLY A 85 -1.71 -14.41 -0.47
C GLY A 85 -1.41 -12.92 -0.63
N PHE A 86 -1.38 -12.41 -1.87
CA PHE A 86 -1.17 -11.00 -2.14
C PHE A 86 -2.37 -10.14 -1.70
N VAL A 87 -3.59 -10.55 -2.05
CA VAL A 87 -4.81 -9.83 -1.63
C VAL A 87 -4.90 -9.80 -0.10
N ARG A 88 -4.70 -10.96 0.54
CA ARG A 88 -4.69 -11.07 2.01
C ARG A 88 -3.62 -10.20 2.65
N GLY A 89 -2.40 -10.19 2.09
CA GLY A 89 -1.28 -9.39 2.59
C GLY A 89 -1.53 -7.90 2.50
N ALA A 90 -1.98 -7.41 1.34
CA ALA A 90 -2.30 -6.01 1.12
C ALA A 90 -3.40 -5.52 2.08
N MET A 91 -4.49 -6.29 2.22
CA MET A 91 -5.59 -5.93 3.11
C MET A 91 -5.20 -5.94 4.58
N ARG A 92 -4.42 -6.94 5.02
CA ARG A 92 -3.90 -6.98 6.39
C ARG A 92 -2.95 -5.82 6.68
N GLY A 93 -2.14 -5.42 5.71
CA GLY A 93 -1.27 -4.24 5.82
C GLY A 93 -2.07 -2.98 6.11
N LEU A 94 -3.09 -2.68 5.29
CA LEU A 94 -3.96 -1.51 5.49
C LEU A 94 -4.74 -1.60 6.81
N ALA A 95 -5.31 -2.76 7.14
CA ALA A 95 -6.04 -2.96 8.39
C ALA A 95 -5.14 -2.83 9.63
N HIS A 96 -3.89 -3.30 9.54
CA HIS A 96 -2.90 -3.13 10.62
C HIS A 96 -2.60 -1.65 10.86
N ASP A 97 -2.42 -0.88 9.81
CA ASP A 97 -2.16 0.55 9.92
C ASP A 97 -3.31 1.30 10.58
N ARG A 98 -4.56 0.96 10.25
CA ARG A 98 -5.74 1.48 10.97
C ARG A 98 -5.68 1.16 12.47
N LYS A 99 -5.35 -0.09 12.82
CA LYS A 99 -5.25 -0.52 14.21
C LYS A 99 -4.17 0.25 14.96
N VAL A 100 -3.01 0.44 14.37
CA VAL A 100 -1.91 1.22 14.96
C VAL A 100 -2.33 2.68 15.19
N ARG A 101 -3.07 3.25 14.26
CA ARG A 101 -3.57 4.64 14.33
C ARG A 101 -4.87 4.79 15.11
N ARG A 102 -5.42 3.69 15.65
CA ARG A 102 -6.71 3.67 16.36
C ARG A 102 -7.90 4.17 15.53
N ILE A 103 -7.84 3.93 14.23
CA ILE A 103 -8.96 4.19 13.30
C ILE A 103 -9.90 2.99 13.36
N GLY A 104 -11.20 3.25 13.36
CA GLY A 104 -12.22 2.21 13.40
C GLY A 104 -12.13 1.24 12.21
N ALA A 105 -12.58 -0.01 12.43
CA ALA A 105 -12.55 -1.07 11.43
C ALA A 105 -13.68 -0.98 10.39
N ASP A 106 -14.71 -0.19 10.66
CA ASP A 106 -15.97 -0.19 9.90
C ASP A 106 -15.91 0.57 8.57
N ALA A 107 -14.85 1.35 8.33
CA ALA A 107 -14.71 2.08 7.09
C ALA A 107 -14.32 1.18 5.92
N ALA A 108 -14.85 1.47 4.73
CA ALA A 108 -14.50 0.75 3.51
C ALA A 108 -13.06 1.00 3.06
N PHE A 109 -12.51 0.06 2.30
CA PHE A 109 -11.36 0.27 1.43
C PHE A 109 -11.85 0.56 0.03
N ARG A 110 -11.18 1.44 -0.69
CA ARG A 110 -11.57 1.82 -2.03
C ARG A 110 -10.66 1.17 -3.06
N LEU A 111 -11.24 0.40 -3.99
CA LEU A 111 -10.57 -0.12 -5.16
C LEU A 111 -11.03 0.68 -6.38
N ALA A 112 -10.11 1.30 -7.09
CA ALA A 112 -10.39 2.15 -8.24
C ALA A 112 -9.57 1.72 -9.45
N GLU A 113 -10.23 1.62 -10.62
CA GLU A 113 -9.57 1.50 -11.91
C GLU A 113 -9.72 2.81 -12.68
N TRP A 114 -8.61 3.29 -13.22
CA TRP A 114 -8.55 4.51 -14.01
C TRP A 114 -8.69 4.22 -15.51
N PRO A 115 -8.99 5.20 -16.36
CA PRO A 115 -9.17 4.98 -17.80
C PRO A 115 -7.96 4.42 -18.55
N ASP A 116 -6.76 4.58 -18.02
CA ASP A 116 -5.51 3.98 -18.50
C ASP A 116 -5.28 2.56 -17.97
N HIS A 117 -6.31 1.98 -17.31
CA HIS A 117 -6.26 0.69 -16.63
C HIS A 117 -5.35 0.61 -15.42
N HIS A 118 -4.83 1.73 -14.92
CA HIS A 118 -4.15 1.80 -13.64
C HIS A 118 -5.12 1.36 -12.52
N LEU A 119 -4.65 0.52 -11.60
CA LEU A 119 -5.45 -0.03 -10.52
C LEU A 119 -4.86 0.38 -9.16
N GLU A 120 -5.68 1.05 -8.35
CA GLU A 120 -5.31 1.55 -7.04
C GLU A 120 -6.22 0.98 -5.94
N LEU A 121 -5.62 0.48 -4.88
CA LEU A 121 -6.30 0.15 -3.64
C LEU A 121 -5.96 1.21 -2.59
N SER A 122 -6.95 1.88 -2.05
CA SER A 122 -6.72 2.97 -1.07
C SER A 122 -7.56 2.82 0.19
N ASP A 123 -7.05 3.42 1.25
CA ASP A 123 -7.77 3.62 2.51
C ASP A 123 -8.16 5.10 2.62
N PRO A 124 -9.45 5.44 2.43
CA PRO A 124 -9.90 6.82 2.53
C PRO A 124 -9.76 7.43 3.93
N THR A 125 -9.61 6.60 4.97
CA THR A 125 -9.57 7.07 6.37
C THR A 125 -8.21 7.64 6.76
N ASP A 126 -7.13 7.17 6.13
CA ASP A 126 -5.77 7.61 6.44
C ASP A 126 -5.01 8.14 5.22
N GLY A 127 -5.64 8.11 4.05
CA GLY A 127 -5.10 8.60 2.78
C GLY A 127 -4.00 7.69 2.19
N ARG A 128 -3.84 6.48 2.69
CA ARG A 128 -2.88 5.52 2.12
C ARG A 128 -3.41 4.88 0.86
N SER A 129 -2.52 4.69 -0.11
CA SER A 129 -2.83 3.97 -1.33
C SER A 129 -1.71 2.99 -1.71
N ILE A 130 -2.10 1.96 -2.44
CA ILE A 130 -1.25 0.93 -3.01
C ILE A 130 -1.49 0.94 -4.51
N ASP A 131 -0.45 1.26 -5.27
CA ASP A 131 -0.44 1.08 -6.71
C ASP A 131 -0.28 -0.41 -7.02
N LEU A 132 -1.34 -1.02 -7.54
CA LEU A 132 -1.36 -2.46 -7.81
C LEU A 132 -0.60 -2.83 -9.09
N ASP A 133 -0.35 -1.88 -9.98
CA ASP A 133 0.46 -2.09 -11.18
C ASP A 133 1.93 -2.36 -10.84
N ALA A 134 2.42 -1.83 -9.72
CA ALA A 134 3.77 -2.06 -9.23
C ALA A 134 4.06 -3.52 -8.83
N PHE A 135 3.03 -4.35 -8.67
CA PHE A 135 3.15 -5.73 -8.19
C PHE A 135 2.97 -6.80 -9.28
N GLY A 136 2.87 -6.38 -10.54
CA GLY A 136 2.76 -7.25 -11.71
C GLY A 136 1.35 -7.76 -11.99
N ASP A 137 1.15 -8.25 -13.23
CA ASP A 137 -0.16 -8.54 -13.81
C ASP A 137 -1.00 -9.56 -13.04
N ILE A 138 -0.37 -10.60 -12.49
CA ILE A 138 -1.07 -11.65 -11.73
C ILE A 138 -1.73 -11.06 -10.48
N ASN A 139 -0.99 -10.22 -9.75
CA ASN A 139 -1.47 -9.59 -8.52
C ASN A 139 -2.50 -8.50 -8.83
N LYS A 140 -2.27 -7.70 -9.86
CA LYS A 140 -3.24 -6.73 -10.37
C LYS A 140 -4.56 -7.42 -10.75
N GLN A 141 -4.48 -8.52 -11.49
CA GLN A 141 -5.67 -9.28 -11.92
C GLN A 141 -6.46 -9.86 -10.74
N ALA A 142 -5.80 -10.26 -9.65
CA ALA A 142 -6.48 -10.73 -8.47
C ALA A 142 -7.40 -9.66 -7.86
N PHE A 143 -7.00 -8.39 -7.88
CA PHE A 143 -7.85 -7.29 -7.45
C PHE A 143 -8.86 -6.84 -8.52
N SER A 144 -8.49 -6.84 -9.80
CA SER A 144 -9.41 -6.40 -10.86
C SER A 144 -10.70 -7.22 -10.94
N ARG A 145 -10.66 -8.50 -10.52
CA ARG A 145 -11.85 -9.37 -10.41
C ARG A 145 -12.85 -8.90 -9.36
N LEU A 146 -12.44 -8.08 -8.42
CA LEU A 146 -13.30 -7.55 -7.35
C LEU A 146 -14.09 -6.32 -7.82
N LEU A 147 -13.72 -5.72 -8.95
CA LEU A 147 -14.45 -4.59 -9.52
C LEU A 147 -15.77 -5.06 -10.16
N PRO A 148 -16.83 -4.26 -10.07
CA PRO A 148 -18.09 -4.55 -10.77
C PRO A 148 -17.84 -4.66 -12.28
N GLY A 149 -18.58 -5.56 -12.94
CA GLY A 149 -18.55 -5.71 -14.40
C GLY A 149 -18.83 -4.37 -15.10
N LYS A 150 -18.32 -4.21 -16.32
CA LYS A 150 -18.53 -2.97 -17.12
C LYS A 150 -20.01 -2.64 -17.32
N ASP A 151 -20.89 -3.63 -17.19
CA ASP A 151 -22.34 -3.49 -17.46
C ASP A 151 -23.16 -3.18 -16.20
N ALA A 152 -22.52 -3.01 -15.03
CA ALA A 152 -23.22 -2.78 -13.76
C ALA A 152 -23.62 -1.31 -13.51
N ARG A 153 -23.43 -0.42 -14.48
CA ARG A 153 -23.90 0.97 -14.45
C ARG A 153 -24.83 1.24 -15.64
N SER A 154 -26.08 0.93 -15.47
CA SER A 154 -27.21 1.51 -16.23
C SER A 154 -28.25 2.05 -15.27
#